data_25a74c15db8a5a6748494fdbb239a74c
#
_entry.id   25a74c15db8a5a6748494fdbb239a74c
#
_cell.length_a   1.000
_cell.length_b   1.000
_cell.length_c   1.000
_cell.angle_alpha   90.00
_cell.angle_beta   90.00
_cell.angle_gamma   90.00
#
_symmetry.space_group_name_H-M   'P 1'
#
loop_
_entity.id
_entity.type
_entity.pdbx_description
1 polymer ?
#
loop_
_entity_poly.entity_id
_entity_poly.type
_entity_poly.pdbx_seq_one_letter_code
_entity_poly.pdbx_strand_id
1 'polypeptide(L)'
;MLKVNEYFGGTVKSIALENAEGIATVGVMEAGEYEFGTGTIEHMTVTSGILDVMLPGETVWTTYLKGETFVVAKDVRFKVKANGQVAYYCLYV
;
A
#
# COMPACT_ATOMS: atom_id res chain seq x y z
N MET A 1 -6.64 -21.88 -0.65
CA MET A 1 -7.66 -20.83 -0.88
C MET A 1 -7.00 -19.47 -0.66
N LEU A 2 -7.29 -18.52 -1.52
CA LEU A 2 -6.71 -17.19 -1.43
C LEU A 2 -7.35 -16.42 -0.28
N LYS A 3 -6.52 -15.71 0.49
CA LYS A 3 -7.01 -14.88 1.59
C LYS A 3 -7.25 -13.46 1.09
N VAL A 4 -8.47 -12.95 1.31
CA VAL A 4 -8.86 -11.58 0.99
C VAL A 4 -8.91 -10.79 2.29
N ASN A 5 -8.26 -9.61 2.30
CA ASN A 5 -8.29 -8.66 3.41
C ASN A 5 -9.13 -7.45 3.01
N GLU A 6 -9.93 -6.96 3.96
CA GLU A 6 -10.74 -5.76 3.76
C GLU A 6 -10.44 -4.76 4.86
N TYR A 7 -10.33 -3.49 4.48
CA TYR A 7 -10.06 -2.39 5.39
C TYR A 7 -10.99 -1.22 5.07
N PHE A 8 -11.25 -0.38 6.07
CA PHE A 8 -12.02 0.87 5.91
C PHE A 8 -13.37 0.64 5.24
N GLY A 9 -14.14 -0.33 5.77
CA GLY A 9 -15.47 -0.63 5.27
C GLY A 9 -15.51 -1.23 3.88
N GLY A 10 -14.40 -1.85 3.42
CA GLY A 10 -14.30 -2.47 2.10
C GLY A 10 -13.82 -1.54 1.00
N THR A 11 -13.42 -0.30 1.35
CA THR A 11 -12.86 0.63 0.35
C THR A 11 -11.42 0.30 -0.02
N VAL A 12 -10.74 -0.53 0.78
CA VAL A 12 -9.44 -1.10 0.45
C VAL A 12 -9.55 -2.61 0.59
N LYS A 13 -9.16 -3.34 -0.46
CA LYS A 13 -9.14 -4.80 -0.45
C LYS A 13 -7.84 -5.30 -1.02
N SER A 14 -7.30 -6.37 -0.44
CA SER A 14 -6.08 -6.98 -0.95
C SER A 14 -6.20 -8.50 -0.89
N ILE A 15 -5.42 -9.18 -1.74
CA ILE A 15 -5.33 -10.62 -1.78
C ILE A 15 -3.89 -10.99 -1.44
N ALA A 16 -3.72 -11.87 -0.44
CA ALA A 16 -2.42 -12.35 -0.02
C ALA A 16 -1.89 -13.40 -1.00
N LEU A 17 -0.59 -13.36 -1.25
CA LEU A 17 0.11 -14.39 -2.02
C LEU A 17 1.47 -14.66 -1.41
N GLU A 18 1.98 -15.85 -1.67
CA GLU A 18 3.31 -16.26 -1.25
C GLU A 18 3.92 -17.11 -2.35
N ASN A 19 5.13 -16.76 -2.78
CA ASN A 19 5.86 -17.49 -3.82
C ASN A 19 7.37 -17.28 -3.61
N ALA A 20 8.17 -17.61 -4.63
CA ALA A 20 9.63 -17.47 -4.52
C ALA A 20 10.10 -16.03 -4.26
N GLU A 21 9.28 -15.03 -4.56
CA GLU A 21 9.60 -13.63 -4.31
C GLU A 21 9.39 -13.24 -2.84
N GLY A 22 8.57 -14.00 -2.11
CA GLY A 22 8.27 -13.74 -0.71
C GLY A 22 6.78 -13.68 -0.43
N ILE A 23 6.44 -13.11 0.73
CA ILE A 23 5.06 -12.89 1.18
C ILE A 23 4.63 -11.50 0.73
N ALA A 24 3.49 -11.41 0.06
CA ALA A 24 3.03 -10.15 -0.50
C ALA A 24 1.50 -10.05 -0.52
N THR A 25 1.00 -8.86 -0.83
CA THR A 25 -0.40 -8.64 -1.16
C THR A 25 -0.51 -7.85 -2.45
N VAL A 26 -1.59 -8.09 -3.18
CA VAL A 26 -2.00 -7.27 -4.32
C VAL A 26 -3.34 -6.64 -3.94
N GLY A 27 -3.44 -5.33 -4.02
CA GLY A 27 -4.62 -4.65 -3.53
C GLY A 27 -5.10 -3.53 -4.44
N VAL A 28 -6.32 -3.09 -4.14
CA VAL A 28 -6.96 -1.94 -4.78
C VAL A 28 -7.57 -1.09 -3.69
N MET A 29 -7.41 0.23 -3.80
CA MET A 29 -8.07 1.18 -2.91
C MET A 29 -8.92 2.16 -3.70
N GLU A 30 -10.08 2.50 -3.15
CA GLU A 30 -10.92 3.56 -3.67
C GLU A 30 -10.28 4.91 -3.43
N ALA A 31 -10.77 5.95 -4.13
CA ALA A 31 -10.37 7.32 -3.84
C ALA A 31 -10.61 7.64 -2.36
N GLY A 32 -9.64 8.28 -1.72
CA GLY A 32 -9.72 8.61 -0.31
C GLY A 32 -8.35 8.74 0.33
N GLU A 33 -8.36 9.09 1.61
CA GLU A 33 -7.15 9.20 2.41
C GLU A 33 -7.18 8.12 3.49
N TYR A 34 -6.07 7.40 3.64
CA TYR A 34 -5.98 6.25 4.53
C TYR A 34 -4.71 6.31 5.36
N GLU A 35 -4.77 5.73 6.57
CA GLU A 35 -3.59 5.54 7.40
C GLU A 35 -3.41 4.06 7.68
N PHE A 36 -2.20 3.55 7.44
CA PHE A 36 -1.84 2.16 7.64
C PHE A 36 -0.72 2.02 8.65
N GLY A 37 -0.75 0.91 9.41
CA GLY A 37 0.34 0.53 10.27
C GLY A 37 1.13 -0.63 9.67
N THR A 38 2.41 -0.73 10.00
CA THR A 38 3.28 -1.80 9.53
C THR A 38 3.71 -2.69 10.67
N GLY A 39 3.86 -3.98 10.41
CA GLY A 39 4.47 -4.96 11.31
C GLY A 39 5.78 -5.52 10.76
N THR A 40 6.08 -5.23 9.51
CA THR A 40 7.33 -5.58 8.82
C THR A 40 7.75 -4.38 7.98
N ILE A 41 8.94 -4.45 7.39
CA ILE A 41 9.33 -3.52 6.33
C ILE A 41 8.47 -3.85 5.11
N GLU A 42 7.91 -2.83 4.46
CA GLU A 42 7.04 -3.01 3.30
C GLU A 42 7.60 -2.27 2.10
N HIS A 43 7.67 -2.98 0.97
CA HIS A 43 8.02 -2.40 -0.32
C HIS A 43 6.73 -2.30 -1.12
N MET A 44 6.22 -1.09 -1.30
CA MET A 44 4.96 -0.87 -2.00
C MET A 44 5.21 -0.31 -3.39
N THR A 45 4.65 -0.97 -4.40
CA THR A 45 4.75 -0.56 -5.80
C THR A 45 3.36 -0.17 -6.29
N VAL A 46 3.23 1.00 -6.91
CA VAL A 46 1.99 1.41 -7.56
C VAL A 46 1.90 0.67 -8.90
N THR A 47 0.88 -0.17 -9.06
CA THR A 47 0.68 -0.93 -10.29
C THR A 47 -0.30 -0.25 -11.24
N SER A 48 -1.17 0.61 -10.73
CA SER A 48 -2.10 1.41 -11.54
C SER A 48 -2.55 2.62 -10.74
N GLY A 49 -2.67 3.76 -11.38
CA GLY A 49 -3.13 4.99 -10.74
C GLY A 49 -1.98 5.83 -10.19
N ILE A 50 -2.33 6.80 -9.35
CA ILE A 50 -1.38 7.76 -8.77
C ILE A 50 -1.65 7.80 -7.27
N LEU A 51 -0.59 7.64 -6.46
CA LEU A 51 -0.71 7.58 -5.01
C LEU A 51 0.18 8.65 -4.37
N ASP A 52 -0.42 9.49 -3.54
CA ASP A 52 0.34 10.40 -2.67
C ASP A 52 0.61 9.71 -1.35
N VAL A 53 1.83 9.83 -0.83
CA VAL A 53 2.29 9.14 0.37
C VAL A 53 2.97 10.13 1.30
N MET A 54 2.66 10.00 2.59
CA MET A 54 3.35 10.76 3.65
C MET A 54 3.92 9.73 4.63
N LEU A 55 5.23 9.55 4.59
CA LEU A 55 5.94 8.62 5.46
C LEU A 55 6.14 9.22 6.86
N PRO A 56 6.45 8.41 7.88
CA PRO A 56 6.65 8.91 9.25
C PRO A 56 7.68 10.04 9.29
N GLY A 57 7.33 11.12 9.99
CA GLY A 57 8.19 12.28 10.12
C GLY A 57 8.13 13.26 8.96
N GLU A 58 7.48 12.91 7.86
CA GLU A 58 7.29 13.81 6.72
C GLU A 58 6.09 14.71 6.96
N THR A 59 6.15 15.91 6.40
CA THR A 59 5.07 16.91 6.50
C THR A 59 4.48 17.26 5.14
N VAL A 60 5.00 16.67 4.07
CA VAL A 60 4.54 16.89 2.70
C VAL A 60 4.22 15.55 2.05
N TRP A 61 3.31 15.58 1.10
CA TRP A 61 2.96 14.40 0.31
C TRP A 61 3.97 14.23 -0.82
N THR A 62 4.41 12.99 -1.02
CA THR A 62 5.23 12.62 -2.18
C THR A 62 4.37 11.79 -3.12
N THR A 63 4.35 12.15 -4.40
CA THR A 63 3.52 11.48 -5.40
C THR A 63 4.30 10.34 -6.06
N TYR A 64 3.67 9.17 -6.09
CA TYR A 64 4.22 7.99 -6.75
C TYR A 64 3.33 7.60 -7.93
N LEU A 65 3.97 7.37 -9.06
CA LEU A 65 3.32 7.02 -10.32
C LEU A 65 3.42 5.52 -10.56
N LYS A 66 2.67 5.03 -11.56
CA LYS A 66 2.70 3.61 -11.95
C LYS A 66 4.14 3.12 -12.13
N GLY A 67 4.46 2.01 -11.49
CA GLY A 67 5.77 1.37 -11.55
C GLY A 67 6.76 1.85 -10.50
N GLU A 68 6.45 2.92 -9.77
CA GLU A 68 7.34 3.42 -8.72
C GLU A 68 7.09 2.69 -7.40
N THR A 69 8.16 2.51 -6.63
CA THR A 69 8.15 1.80 -5.36
C THR A 69 8.64 2.71 -4.24
N PHE A 70 7.97 2.63 -3.10
CA PHE A 70 8.47 3.27 -1.88
C PHE A 70 8.58 2.21 -0.78
N VAL A 71 9.46 2.47 0.20
CA VAL A 71 9.75 1.56 1.30
C VAL A 71 9.26 2.18 2.60
N VAL A 72 8.52 1.39 3.38
CA VAL A 72 8.02 1.80 4.69
C VAL A 72 8.69 0.96 5.75
N ALA A 73 9.23 1.60 6.81
CA ALA A 73 9.86 0.90 7.92
C ALA A 73 8.83 0.07 8.69
N LYS A 74 9.31 -0.91 9.46
CA LYS A 74 8.43 -1.70 10.32
C LYS A 74 8.03 -0.91 11.56
N ASP A 75 6.87 -1.27 12.14
CA ASP A 75 6.34 -0.73 13.41
C ASP A 75 6.12 0.79 13.36
N VAL A 76 5.64 1.29 12.23
CA VAL A 76 5.30 2.69 12.02
C VAL A 76 3.91 2.82 11.43
N ARG A 77 3.41 4.05 11.37
CA ARG A 77 2.18 4.40 10.67
C ARG A 77 2.51 5.39 9.57
N PHE A 78 1.83 5.27 8.43
CA PHE A 78 2.01 6.16 7.29
C PHE A 78 0.66 6.45 6.64
N LYS A 79 0.60 7.54 5.89
CA LYS A 79 -0.64 7.98 5.24
C LYS A 79 -0.50 7.90 3.74
N VAL A 80 -1.60 7.55 3.09
CA VAL A 80 -1.70 7.56 1.62
C VAL A 80 -2.96 8.31 1.21
N LYS A 81 -2.92 8.89 0.03
CA LYS A 81 -4.07 9.58 -0.55
C LYS A 81 -4.19 9.16 -2.01
N ALA A 82 -5.34 8.57 -2.33
CA ALA A 82 -5.68 8.15 -3.68
C ALA A 82 -6.71 9.11 -4.26
N ASN A 83 -6.43 9.73 -5.41
CA ASN A 83 -7.33 10.66 -6.07
C ASN A 83 -8.25 9.97 -7.09
N GLY A 84 -8.15 8.69 -7.22
CA GLY A 84 -8.96 7.77 -8.00
C GLY A 84 -8.63 6.38 -7.50
N GLN A 85 -9.15 5.33 -8.11
CA GLN A 85 -8.77 3.98 -7.72
C GLN A 85 -7.28 3.76 -7.99
N VAL A 86 -6.59 3.13 -7.04
CA VAL A 86 -5.17 2.79 -7.13
C VAL A 86 -5.00 1.31 -6.87
N ALA A 87 -4.24 0.64 -7.72
CA ALA A 87 -3.83 -0.73 -7.49
C ALA A 87 -2.36 -0.74 -7.05
N TYR A 88 -2.02 -1.65 -6.13
CA TYR A 88 -0.67 -1.73 -5.57
C TYR A 88 -0.24 -3.17 -5.33
N TYR A 89 1.07 -3.37 -5.29
CA TYR A 89 1.71 -4.61 -4.87
C TYR A 89 2.56 -4.27 -3.64
N CYS A 90 2.36 -5.01 -2.55
CA CYS A 90 3.10 -4.79 -1.30
C CYS A 90 3.87 -6.05 -0.95
N LEU A 91 5.20 -5.96 -0.92
CA LEU A 91 6.08 -7.05 -0.51
C LEU A 91 6.51 -6.83 0.93
N TYR A 92 6.31 -7.83 1.78
CA TYR A 92 6.65 -7.79 3.20
C TYR A 92 8.02 -8.44 3.43
N VAL A 93 8.93 -7.70 4.04
CA VAL A 93 10.34 -8.14 4.16
C VAL A 93 10.78 -8.34 5.61
#